data_c2129b87c55b7e44b20b37351f9ca4e4
#
_entry.id   c2129b87c55b7e44b20b37351f9ca4e4
#
_cell.length_a   1.000
_cell.length_b   1.000
_cell.length_c   1.000
_cell.angle_alpha   90.00
_cell.angle_beta   90.00
_cell.angle_gamma   90.00
#
_symmetry.space_group_name_H-M   'P 1'
#
loop_
_entity.id
_entity.type
_entity.pdbx_description
1 polymer ?
#
loop_
_entity_poly.entity_id
_entity_poly.type
_entity_poly.pdbx_seq_one_letter_code
_entity_poly.pdbx_strand_id
1 'polypeptide(L)'
;MRARLAIHASGVQVDLREILLRAKPAAFLATSPKGTVPVIDTGESVIAESRDIMLWALAQNDPEGWLDMPQQGHDLIDLCDGPFKTALDHTKYAPRYPDLDMATERAKALDFLRDLDAQLRGSAFLFGARPRMADMAILPFLRQFAHIDLAWFAAQDMRDLARWLDDFKASARFAAVMQKYPPWQSGQDQVLFG
;
A
#
# COMPACT_ATOMS: atom_id res chain seq x y z
N MET A 1 3.96 0.09 -3.26
CA MET A 1 2.90 1.03 -3.67
C MET A 1 2.69 2.14 -2.65
N ARG A 2 2.44 1.88 -1.36
CA ARG A 2 2.25 2.91 -0.32
C ARG A 2 3.29 4.03 -0.35
N ALA A 3 4.58 3.69 -0.27
CA ALA A 3 5.66 4.66 -0.32
C ALA A 3 5.60 5.53 -1.59
N ARG A 4 5.42 4.93 -2.76
CA ARG A 4 5.30 5.67 -4.03
C ARG A 4 4.09 6.61 -4.04
N LEU A 5 2.96 6.20 -3.45
CA LEU A 5 1.76 7.05 -3.34
C LEU A 5 2.05 8.33 -2.54
N ALA A 6 2.71 8.20 -1.39
CA ALA A 6 3.02 9.35 -0.55
C ALA A 6 4.13 10.23 -1.15
N ILE A 7 5.18 9.64 -1.72
CA ILE A 7 6.24 10.38 -2.41
C ILE A 7 5.64 11.19 -3.58
N HIS A 8 4.81 10.56 -4.41
CA HIS A 8 4.14 11.25 -5.52
C HIS A 8 3.18 12.35 -5.04
N ALA A 9 2.42 12.14 -3.96
CA ALA A 9 1.51 13.14 -3.42
C ALA A 9 2.25 14.32 -2.80
N SER A 10 3.38 14.07 -2.13
CA SER A 10 4.20 15.11 -1.51
C SER A 10 5.03 15.91 -2.52
N GLY A 11 5.30 15.36 -3.71
CA GLY A 11 6.22 15.96 -4.69
C GLY A 11 7.69 15.91 -4.26
N VAL A 12 8.03 15.15 -3.22
CA VAL A 12 9.43 14.94 -2.81
C VAL A 12 10.14 14.12 -3.87
N GLN A 13 11.23 14.65 -4.43
CA GLN A 13 12.01 13.97 -5.44
C GLN A 13 12.98 12.96 -4.83
N VAL A 14 12.94 11.73 -5.32
CA VAL A 14 13.84 10.65 -4.91
C VAL A 14 14.51 9.98 -6.13
N ASP A 15 15.69 9.42 -5.94
CA ASP A 15 16.32 8.51 -6.92
C ASP A 15 15.70 7.11 -6.77
N LEU A 16 14.81 6.76 -7.69
CA LEU A 16 14.12 5.47 -7.69
C LEU A 16 15.02 4.36 -8.22
N ARG A 17 15.33 3.40 -7.36
CA ARG A 17 16.09 2.21 -7.70
C ARG A 17 15.21 0.97 -7.64
N GLU A 18 14.66 0.57 -8.80
CA GLU A 18 13.88 -0.66 -8.88
C GLU A 18 14.78 -1.89 -8.76
N ILE A 19 14.36 -2.90 -8.02
CA ILE A 19 15.12 -4.13 -7.82
C ILE A 19 14.31 -5.38 -8.09
N LEU A 20 14.98 -6.46 -8.46
CA LEU A 20 14.40 -7.79 -8.51
C LEU A 20 14.58 -8.49 -7.17
N LEU A 21 13.48 -8.84 -6.50
CA LEU A 21 13.53 -9.48 -5.17
C LEU A 21 14.29 -10.82 -5.15
N ARG A 22 14.33 -11.51 -6.31
CA ARG A 22 15.09 -12.77 -6.49
C ARG A 22 16.58 -12.56 -6.75
N ALA A 23 17.00 -11.31 -7.04
CA ALA A 23 18.38 -10.94 -7.37
C ALA A 23 18.68 -9.56 -6.79
N LYS A 24 18.73 -9.48 -5.44
CA LYS A 24 18.93 -8.23 -4.72
C LYS A 24 20.35 -7.74 -4.89
N PRO A 25 20.58 -6.49 -5.36
CA PRO A 25 21.92 -5.92 -5.48
C PRO A 25 22.62 -5.78 -4.11
N ALA A 26 23.94 -5.92 -4.07
CA ALA A 26 24.73 -5.75 -2.85
C ALA A 26 24.52 -4.35 -2.22
N ALA A 27 24.45 -3.29 -3.03
CA ALA A 27 24.18 -1.94 -2.57
C ALA A 27 22.80 -1.84 -1.85
N PHE A 28 21.77 -2.53 -2.35
CA PHE A 28 20.48 -2.59 -1.68
C PHE A 28 20.58 -3.32 -0.32
N LEU A 29 21.28 -4.44 -0.25
CA LEU A 29 21.45 -5.20 0.99
C LEU A 29 22.27 -4.44 2.04
N ALA A 30 23.21 -3.59 1.60
CA ALA A 30 23.93 -2.68 2.49
C ALA A 30 23.00 -1.63 3.12
N THR A 31 22.06 -1.08 2.34
CA THR A 31 21.06 -0.11 2.83
C THR A 31 19.95 -0.78 3.64
N SER A 32 19.50 -1.97 3.22
CA SER A 32 18.42 -2.73 3.87
C SER A 32 18.90 -4.12 4.29
N PRO A 33 19.51 -4.28 5.46
CA PRO A 33 20.00 -5.60 5.92
C PRO A 33 18.90 -6.65 6.05
N LYS A 34 17.64 -6.23 6.34
CA LYS A 34 16.46 -7.11 6.31
C LYS A 34 16.13 -7.61 4.89
N GLY A 35 16.64 -6.93 3.86
CA GLY A 35 16.36 -7.25 2.46
C GLY A 35 14.89 -7.07 2.07
N THR A 36 14.15 -6.21 2.77
CA THR A 36 12.73 -5.92 2.51
C THR A 36 12.57 -4.63 1.70
N VAL A 37 11.49 -4.56 0.93
CA VAL A 37 11.10 -3.36 0.16
C VAL A 37 9.70 -2.89 0.60
N PRO A 38 9.45 -1.58 0.58
CA PRO A 38 10.35 -0.49 0.20
C PRO A 38 11.36 -0.14 1.29
N VAL A 39 12.41 0.55 0.91
CA VAL A 39 13.34 1.23 1.80
C VAL A 39 13.71 2.57 1.18
N ILE A 40 13.89 3.59 1.98
CA ILE A 40 14.42 4.89 1.56
C ILE A 40 15.63 5.24 2.40
N ASP A 41 16.69 5.72 1.74
CA ASP A 41 17.86 6.34 2.36
C ASP A 41 17.69 7.86 2.19
N THR A 42 17.55 8.57 3.29
CA THR A 42 17.39 10.04 3.30
C THR A 42 18.73 10.76 3.31
N GLY A 43 19.85 10.04 3.39
CA GLY A 43 21.18 10.58 3.65
C GLY A 43 21.50 10.76 5.13
N GLU A 44 20.47 10.93 5.98
CA GLU A 44 20.59 11.02 7.43
C GLU A 44 20.19 9.73 8.13
N SER A 45 19.21 9.03 7.56
CA SER A 45 18.66 7.79 8.12
C SER A 45 18.10 6.88 7.02
N VAL A 46 17.94 5.61 7.37
CA VAL A 46 17.29 4.61 6.51
C VAL A 46 15.93 4.25 7.11
N ILE A 47 14.87 4.41 6.32
CA ILE A 47 13.49 4.11 6.71
C ILE A 47 13.04 2.87 5.91
N ALA A 48 12.69 1.79 6.62
CA ALA A 48 12.42 0.48 6.00
C ALA A 48 10.94 0.12 5.92
N GLU A 49 10.06 0.76 6.72
CA GLU A 49 8.64 0.42 6.71
C GLU A 49 7.85 1.37 5.80
N SER A 50 6.94 0.79 5.00
CA SER A 50 6.19 1.57 4.02
C SER A 50 5.33 2.67 4.64
N ARG A 51 4.78 2.46 5.85
CA ARG A 51 4.02 3.46 6.59
C ARG A 51 4.91 4.62 7.02
N ASP A 52 6.10 4.31 7.54
CA ASP A 52 7.06 5.33 8.00
C ASP A 52 7.57 6.16 6.83
N ILE A 53 7.77 5.54 5.65
CA ILE A 53 8.11 6.27 4.42
C ILE A 53 6.95 7.19 4.00
N MET A 54 5.69 6.77 4.15
CA MET A 54 4.54 7.66 3.89
C MET A 54 4.56 8.86 4.82
N LEU A 55 4.73 8.64 6.12
CA LEU A 55 4.80 9.70 7.11
C LEU A 55 5.97 10.64 6.86
N TRP A 56 7.15 10.10 6.54
CA TRP A 56 8.33 10.90 6.21
C TRP A 56 8.08 11.82 4.99
N ALA A 57 7.53 11.28 3.91
CA ALA A 57 7.28 12.06 2.70
C ALA A 57 6.23 13.17 2.93
N LEU A 58 5.13 12.83 3.59
CA LEU A 58 4.05 13.78 3.89
C LEU A 58 4.46 14.82 4.94
N ALA A 59 5.39 14.49 5.85
CA ALA A 59 5.94 15.48 6.79
C ALA A 59 6.80 16.54 6.08
N GLN A 60 7.39 16.23 4.92
CA GLN A 60 8.12 17.21 4.10
C GLN A 60 7.15 18.18 3.41
N ASN A 61 6.06 17.65 2.86
CA ASN A 61 5.03 18.42 2.17
C ASN A 61 3.76 17.60 2.03
N ASP A 62 2.64 18.12 2.50
CA ASP A 62 1.32 17.47 2.42
C ASP A 62 0.28 18.40 1.75
N PRO A 63 0.42 18.66 0.44
CA PRO A 63 -0.43 19.63 -0.26
C PRO A 63 -1.90 19.20 -0.36
N GLU A 64 -2.16 17.91 -0.21
CA GLU A 64 -3.52 17.35 -0.25
C GLU A 64 -4.14 17.17 1.15
N GLY A 65 -3.38 17.37 2.22
CA GLY A 65 -3.83 17.24 3.61
C GLY A 65 -4.13 15.80 4.00
N TRP A 66 -3.32 14.83 3.57
CA TRP A 66 -3.53 13.43 3.91
C TRP A 66 -3.35 13.13 5.38
N LEU A 67 -2.47 13.89 6.06
CA LEU A 67 -2.24 13.76 7.49
C LEU A 67 -3.36 14.36 8.34
N ASP A 68 -4.20 15.24 7.76
CA ASP A 68 -5.38 15.79 8.42
C ASP A 68 -6.51 14.76 8.45
N MET A 69 -6.36 13.72 9.27
CA MET A 69 -7.36 12.67 9.49
C MET A 69 -7.59 12.43 10.98
N PRO A 70 -8.80 11.96 11.38
CA PRO A 70 -9.09 11.63 12.77
C PRO A 70 -8.27 10.42 13.25
N GLN A 71 -8.18 10.24 14.58
CA GLN A 71 -7.50 9.08 15.19
C GLN A 71 -7.98 7.75 14.61
N GLN A 72 -9.27 7.64 14.30
CA GLN A 72 -9.86 6.47 13.65
C GLN A 72 -9.15 6.08 12.35
N GLY A 73 -8.57 7.05 11.61
CA GLY A 73 -7.79 6.77 10.41
C GLY A 73 -6.49 6.02 10.72
N HIS A 74 -5.83 6.38 11.81
CA HIS A 74 -4.65 5.65 12.30
C HIS A 74 -5.01 4.25 12.78
N ASP A 75 -6.14 4.11 13.49
CA ASP A 75 -6.64 2.83 13.99
C ASP A 75 -6.98 1.86 12.83
N LEU A 76 -7.58 2.39 11.75
CA LEU A 76 -7.83 1.61 10.52
C LEU A 76 -6.54 1.16 9.82
N ILE A 77 -5.50 2.00 9.81
CA ILE A 77 -4.20 1.59 9.27
C ILE A 77 -3.58 0.47 10.13
N ASP A 78 -3.69 0.56 11.45
CA ASP A 78 -3.20 -0.47 12.37
C ASP A 78 -3.93 -1.81 12.17
N LEU A 79 -5.27 -1.77 12.03
CA LEU A 79 -6.06 -2.97 11.69
C LEU A 79 -5.68 -3.54 10.33
N CYS A 80 -5.40 -2.68 9.35
CA CYS A 80 -4.94 -3.10 8.03
C CYS A 80 -3.56 -3.76 8.08
N ASP A 81 -2.61 -3.18 8.81
CA ASP A 81 -1.22 -3.67 8.89
C ASP A 81 -1.08 -4.91 9.78
N GLY A 82 -1.98 -5.10 10.73
CA GLY A 82 -2.03 -6.23 11.63
C GLY A 82 -2.92 -7.37 11.12
N PRO A 83 -4.16 -7.51 11.65
CA PRO A 83 -5.01 -8.67 11.37
C PRO A 83 -5.40 -8.83 9.91
N PHE A 84 -5.73 -7.74 9.20
CA PHE A 84 -6.09 -7.85 7.78
C PHE A 84 -4.90 -8.29 6.92
N LYS A 85 -3.72 -7.71 7.13
CA LYS A 85 -2.50 -8.10 6.41
C LYS A 85 -2.11 -9.54 6.67
N THR A 86 -2.29 -10.02 7.89
CA THR A 86 -2.06 -11.43 8.24
C THR A 86 -2.98 -12.35 7.44
N ALA A 87 -4.28 -12.07 7.44
CA ALA A 87 -5.28 -12.84 6.67
C ALA A 87 -5.02 -12.79 5.15
N LEU A 88 -4.63 -11.62 4.63
CA LEU A 88 -4.21 -11.45 3.24
C LEU A 88 -3.01 -12.35 2.90
N ASP A 89 -1.96 -12.35 3.72
CA ASP A 89 -0.75 -13.13 3.44
C ASP A 89 -1.03 -14.62 3.53
N HIS A 90 -1.78 -15.08 4.52
CA HIS A 90 -2.21 -16.47 4.64
C HIS A 90 -3.01 -16.93 3.42
N THR A 91 -3.94 -16.11 2.96
CA THR A 91 -4.74 -16.40 1.76
C THR A 91 -3.89 -16.41 0.50
N LYS A 92 -3.04 -15.41 0.30
CA LYS A 92 -2.26 -15.23 -0.92
C LYS A 92 -1.12 -16.23 -1.05
N TYR A 93 -0.50 -16.58 0.06
CA TYR A 93 0.64 -17.47 0.11
C TYR A 93 0.28 -18.82 0.76
N ALA A 94 -0.94 -19.29 0.54
CA ALA A 94 -1.48 -20.53 1.07
C ALA A 94 -0.51 -21.71 1.08
N PRO A 95 0.30 -21.95 0.04
CA PRO A 95 1.27 -23.06 0.05
C PRO A 95 2.35 -22.95 1.15
N ARG A 96 2.53 -21.77 1.77
CA ARG A 96 3.44 -21.59 2.90
C ARG A 96 2.80 -21.89 4.25
N TYR A 97 1.49 -22.07 4.28
CA TYR A 97 0.66 -22.26 5.46
C TYR A 97 -0.25 -23.48 5.29
N PRO A 98 0.33 -24.70 5.11
CA PRO A 98 -0.45 -25.90 4.76
C PRO A 98 -1.46 -26.32 5.85
N ASP A 99 -1.24 -25.89 7.10
CA ASP A 99 -2.10 -26.22 8.22
C ASP A 99 -3.27 -25.25 8.42
N LEU A 100 -3.35 -24.18 7.60
CA LEU A 100 -4.43 -23.18 7.68
C LEU A 100 -5.55 -23.48 6.67
N ASP A 101 -6.79 -23.33 7.12
CA ASP A 101 -7.95 -23.35 6.22
C ASP A 101 -8.14 -22.00 5.55
N MET A 102 -8.06 -21.99 4.21
CA MET A 102 -8.15 -20.76 3.41
C MET A 102 -9.52 -20.09 3.49
N ALA A 103 -10.60 -20.83 3.67
CA ALA A 103 -11.94 -20.25 3.82
C ALA A 103 -12.02 -19.47 5.14
N THR A 104 -11.46 -20.02 6.21
CA THR A 104 -11.36 -19.38 7.51
C THR A 104 -10.49 -18.11 7.44
N GLU A 105 -9.33 -18.16 6.78
CA GLU A 105 -8.45 -16.99 6.63
C GLU A 105 -9.12 -15.87 5.82
N ARG A 106 -9.81 -16.21 4.74
CA ARG A 106 -10.62 -15.24 3.98
C ARG A 106 -11.74 -14.62 4.82
N ALA A 107 -12.41 -15.43 5.66
CA ALA A 107 -13.47 -14.96 6.53
C ALA A 107 -12.95 -13.92 7.54
N LYS A 108 -11.75 -14.11 8.10
CA LYS A 108 -11.12 -13.13 9.00
C LYS A 108 -10.90 -11.75 8.35
N ALA A 109 -10.63 -11.73 7.04
CA ALA A 109 -10.49 -10.47 6.32
C ALA A 109 -11.83 -9.76 6.07
N LEU A 110 -12.93 -10.52 5.96
CA LEU A 110 -14.23 -9.98 5.57
C LEU A 110 -14.79 -8.96 6.56
N ASP A 111 -14.60 -9.15 7.85
CA ASP A 111 -15.15 -8.23 8.86
C ASP A 111 -14.55 -6.83 8.68
N PHE A 112 -13.23 -6.74 8.56
CA PHE A 112 -12.56 -5.46 8.24
C PHE A 112 -13.05 -4.86 6.92
N LEU A 113 -13.24 -5.66 5.87
CA LEU A 113 -13.71 -5.19 4.57
C LEU A 113 -15.16 -4.70 4.61
N ARG A 114 -16.04 -5.36 5.38
CA ARG A 114 -17.43 -4.92 5.60
C ARG A 114 -17.52 -3.62 6.37
N ASP A 115 -16.67 -3.43 7.36
CA ASP A 115 -16.58 -2.17 8.10
C ASP A 115 -16.15 -1.03 7.19
N LEU A 116 -15.18 -1.25 6.31
CA LEU A 116 -14.78 -0.26 5.30
C LEU A 116 -15.90 0.03 4.30
N ASP A 117 -16.62 -1.01 3.82
CA ASP A 117 -17.76 -0.83 2.91
C ASP A 117 -18.85 0.02 3.54
N ALA A 118 -19.19 -0.26 4.81
CA ALA A 118 -20.17 0.50 5.57
C ALA A 118 -19.74 1.96 5.77
N GLN A 119 -18.46 2.21 6.05
CA GLN A 119 -17.92 3.56 6.23
C GLN A 119 -17.90 4.36 4.92
N LEU A 120 -17.71 3.71 3.78
CA LEU A 120 -17.68 4.33 2.45
C LEU A 120 -19.08 4.66 1.91
N ARG A 121 -20.15 4.25 2.61
CA ARG A 121 -21.52 4.49 2.15
C ARG A 121 -21.83 5.97 2.00
N GLY A 122 -22.13 6.38 0.76
CA GLY A 122 -22.40 7.77 0.43
C GLY A 122 -21.20 8.71 0.48
N SER A 123 -19.98 8.16 0.58
CA SER A 123 -18.76 8.93 0.64
C SER A 123 -17.77 8.48 -0.45
N ALA A 124 -16.97 9.42 -0.96
CA ALA A 124 -15.93 9.11 -1.95
C ALA A 124 -14.72 8.41 -1.30
N PHE A 125 -14.38 8.78 -0.06
CA PHE A 125 -13.25 8.26 0.71
C PHE A 125 -13.66 7.98 2.15
N LEU A 126 -12.80 7.30 2.90
CA LEU A 126 -13.08 6.88 4.29
C LEU A 126 -13.46 8.04 5.22
N PHE A 127 -12.92 9.23 4.97
CA PHE A 127 -13.17 10.42 5.80
C PHE A 127 -13.69 11.61 4.98
N GLY A 128 -14.60 11.34 4.04
CA GLY A 128 -15.32 12.38 3.31
C GLY A 128 -14.97 12.50 1.83
N ALA A 129 -14.93 13.73 1.32
CA ALA A 129 -14.81 13.99 -0.12
C ALA A 129 -13.35 13.96 -0.67
N ARG A 130 -12.37 13.91 0.21
CA ARG A 130 -10.93 13.94 -0.16
C ARG A 130 -10.21 12.74 0.41
N PRO A 131 -9.21 12.19 -0.32
CA PRO A 131 -8.41 11.10 0.20
C PRO A 131 -7.59 11.55 1.40
N ARG A 132 -7.42 10.65 2.34
CA ARG A 132 -6.53 10.79 3.49
C ARG A 132 -5.47 9.70 3.47
N MET A 133 -4.49 9.79 4.35
CA MET A 133 -3.44 8.78 4.43
C MET A 133 -4.00 7.37 4.62
N ALA A 134 -5.09 7.21 5.39
CA ALA A 134 -5.74 5.91 5.59
C ALA A 134 -6.20 5.29 4.27
N ASP A 135 -6.82 6.08 3.37
CA ASP A 135 -7.24 5.59 2.05
C ASP A 135 -6.04 5.03 1.27
N MET A 136 -4.98 5.80 1.18
CA MET A 136 -3.80 5.43 0.39
C MET A 136 -2.93 4.36 1.06
N ALA A 137 -3.09 4.15 2.35
CA ALA A 137 -2.44 3.06 3.07
C ALA A 137 -3.21 1.73 2.91
N ILE A 138 -4.53 1.76 2.84
CA ILE A 138 -5.39 0.55 2.81
C ILE A 138 -5.59 0.05 1.37
N LEU A 139 -5.87 0.93 0.40
CA LEU A 139 -6.15 0.57 -0.99
C LEU A 139 -5.13 -0.38 -1.64
N PRO A 140 -3.80 -0.26 -1.43
CA PRO A 140 -2.83 -1.21 -1.97
C PRO A 140 -3.03 -2.65 -1.47
N PHE A 141 -3.39 -2.84 -0.21
CA PHE A 141 -3.61 -4.16 0.37
C PHE A 141 -4.99 -4.71 0.01
N LEU A 142 -6.02 -3.85 0.00
CA LEU A 142 -7.34 -4.20 -0.53
C LEU A 142 -7.22 -4.70 -1.98
N ARG A 143 -6.51 -3.94 -2.84
CA ARG A 143 -6.26 -4.37 -4.22
C ARG A 143 -5.58 -5.74 -4.26
N GLN A 144 -4.57 -5.95 -3.42
CA GLN A 144 -3.84 -7.22 -3.40
C GLN A 144 -4.75 -8.37 -2.98
N PHE A 145 -5.63 -8.16 -2.00
CA PHE A 145 -6.60 -9.16 -1.55
C PHE A 145 -7.64 -9.48 -2.61
N ALA A 146 -8.27 -8.46 -3.20
CA ALA A 146 -9.27 -8.63 -4.26
C ALA A 146 -8.72 -9.39 -5.48
N HIS A 147 -7.45 -9.16 -5.83
CA HIS A 147 -6.79 -9.82 -6.96
C HIS A 147 -6.32 -11.26 -6.70
N ILE A 148 -6.53 -11.81 -5.51
CA ILE A 148 -6.32 -13.26 -5.28
C ILE A 148 -7.41 -14.05 -6.01
N ASP A 149 -8.66 -13.57 -5.93
CA ASP A 149 -9.82 -14.19 -6.55
C ASP A 149 -10.89 -13.12 -6.80
N LEU A 150 -10.86 -12.52 -7.98
CA LEU A 150 -11.76 -11.42 -8.36
C LEU A 150 -13.24 -11.84 -8.37
N ALA A 151 -13.53 -13.06 -8.79
CA ALA A 151 -14.90 -13.56 -8.84
C ALA A 151 -15.47 -13.73 -7.42
N TRP A 152 -14.68 -14.31 -6.52
CA TRP A 152 -15.07 -14.45 -5.13
C TRP A 152 -15.25 -13.09 -4.47
N PHE A 153 -14.33 -12.15 -4.69
CA PHE A 153 -14.42 -10.80 -4.13
C PHE A 153 -15.67 -10.06 -4.61
N ALA A 154 -15.98 -10.13 -5.89
CA ALA A 154 -17.18 -9.52 -6.47
C ALA A 154 -18.50 -10.12 -5.90
N ALA A 155 -18.48 -11.39 -5.51
CA ALA A 155 -19.64 -12.07 -4.93
C ALA A 155 -19.93 -11.66 -3.46
N GLN A 156 -19.08 -10.85 -2.81
CA GLN A 156 -19.26 -10.47 -1.40
C GLN A 156 -20.26 -9.32 -1.18
N ASP A 157 -20.86 -8.76 -2.24
CA ASP A 157 -21.84 -7.64 -2.20
C ASP A 157 -21.36 -6.42 -1.37
N MET A 158 -20.09 -6.07 -1.48
CA MET A 158 -19.48 -4.87 -0.89
C MET A 158 -19.33 -3.79 -1.98
N ARG A 159 -20.44 -3.10 -2.28
CA ARG A 159 -20.54 -2.22 -3.46
C ARG A 159 -19.74 -0.94 -3.34
N ASP A 160 -19.76 -0.30 -2.16
CA ASP A 160 -19.03 0.94 -1.92
C ASP A 160 -17.52 0.69 -1.87
N LEU A 161 -17.11 -0.44 -1.29
CA LEU A 161 -15.72 -0.88 -1.28
C LEU A 161 -15.21 -1.20 -2.69
N ALA A 162 -16.01 -1.90 -3.50
CA ALA A 162 -15.66 -2.22 -4.88
C ALA A 162 -15.53 -0.95 -5.73
N ARG A 163 -16.50 -0.03 -5.63
CA ARG A 163 -16.43 1.29 -6.26
C ARG A 163 -15.15 2.03 -5.88
N TRP A 164 -14.85 2.12 -4.59
CA TRP A 164 -13.66 2.82 -4.08
C TRP A 164 -12.35 2.24 -4.65
N LEU A 165 -12.27 0.91 -4.72
CA LEU A 165 -11.13 0.22 -5.33
C LEU A 165 -11.04 0.50 -6.83
N ASP A 166 -12.16 0.48 -7.55
CA ASP A 166 -12.19 0.70 -9.00
C ASP A 166 -11.87 2.15 -9.35
N ASP A 167 -12.40 3.12 -8.60
CA ASP A 167 -12.06 4.54 -8.74
C ASP A 167 -10.56 4.78 -8.53
N PHE A 168 -9.97 4.15 -7.52
CA PHE A 168 -8.53 4.22 -7.30
C PHE A 168 -7.74 3.63 -8.47
N LYS A 169 -8.11 2.45 -8.96
CA LYS A 169 -7.43 1.80 -10.09
C LYS A 169 -7.56 2.58 -11.40
N ALA A 170 -8.64 3.33 -11.57
CA ALA A 170 -8.87 4.19 -12.73
C ALA A 170 -8.16 5.55 -12.62
N SER A 171 -7.62 5.90 -11.46
CA SER A 171 -7.04 7.22 -11.22
C SER A 171 -5.68 7.42 -11.89
N ALA A 172 -5.38 8.68 -12.27
CA ALA A 172 -4.05 9.07 -12.75
C ALA A 172 -2.95 8.78 -11.72
N ARG A 173 -3.29 8.91 -10.42
CA ARG A 173 -2.38 8.57 -9.30
C ARG A 173 -1.97 7.10 -9.33
N PHE A 174 -2.92 6.20 -9.51
CA PHE A 174 -2.61 4.78 -9.63
C PHE A 174 -1.71 4.52 -10.85
N ALA A 175 -2.02 5.11 -12.01
CA ALA A 175 -1.20 4.96 -13.21
C ALA A 175 0.25 5.43 -12.97
N ALA A 176 0.44 6.58 -12.33
CA ALA A 176 1.76 7.13 -12.02
C ALA A 176 2.59 6.19 -11.14
N VAL A 177 2.02 5.68 -10.04
CA VAL A 177 2.78 4.83 -9.11
C VAL A 177 2.96 3.39 -9.60
N MET A 178 2.18 2.96 -10.60
CA MET A 178 2.26 1.63 -11.23
C MET A 178 3.17 1.59 -12.46
N GLN A 179 3.75 2.72 -12.84
CA GLN A 179 4.77 2.76 -13.88
C GLN A 179 5.89 1.77 -13.57
N LYS A 180 6.26 0.99 -14.57
CA LYS A 180 7.36 0.01 -14.46
C LYS A 180 8.67 0.68 -14.82
N TYR A 181 9.70 0.37 -14.04
CA TYR A 181 11.06 0.82 -14.26
C TYR A 181 11.99 -0.37 -14.51
N PRO A 182 13.05 -0.21 -15.29
CA PRO A 182 14.06 -1.25 -15.42
C PRO A 182 14.76 -1.49 -14.06
N PRO A 183 15.23 -2.71 -13.80
CA PRO A 183 16.02 -2.99 -12.61
C PRO A 183 17.28 -2.11 -12.58
N TRP A 184 17.53 -1.52 -11.41
CA TRP A 184 18.68 -0.64 -11.20
C TRP A 184 20.02 -1.37 -11.39
N GLN A 185 20.98 -0.69 -12.01
CA GLN A 185 22.35 -1.13 -12.17
C GLN A 185 23.33 -0.08 -11.64
N SER A 186 24.45 -0.52 -11.06
CA SER A 186 25.49 0.38 -10.58
C SER A 186 26.06 1.20 -11.74
N GLY A 187 26.17 2.52 -11.54
CA GLY A 187 26.70 3.45 -12.55
C GLY A 187 25.67 3.97 -13.56
N GLN A 188 24.40 3.57 -13.46
CA GLN A 188 23.34 4.18 -14.29
C GLN A 188 23.00 5.60 -13.82
N ASP A 189 22.40 6.37 -14.72
CA ASP A 189 21.84 7.67 -14.40
C ASP A 189 20.70 7.55 -13.37
N GLN A 190 20.50 8.63 -12.61
CA GLN A 190 19.39 8.72 -11.64
C GLN A 190 18.03 8.64 -12.34
N VAL A 191 17.11 7.92 -11.73
CA VAL A 191 15.71 7.87 -12.13
C VAL A 191 14.89 8.67 -11.10
N LEU A 192 14.59 9.92 -11.45
CA LEU A 192 13.80 10.77 -10.55
C LEU A 192 12.35 10.32 -10.49
N PHE A 193 11.80 10.29 -9.28
CA PHE A 193 10.42 9.97 -8.98
C PHE A 193 9.92 10.87 -7.84
N GLY A 194 8.69 11.47 -8.02
CA GLY A 194 8.04 12.34 -7.04
C GLY A 194 6.90 13.12 -7.63
#